data_8800b8d6f19bab18bb40067e639a0c35
#
_entry.id   8800b8d6f19bab18bb40067e639a0c35
#
_cell.length_a   1.000
_cell.length_b   1.000
_cell.length_c   1.000
_cell.angle_alpha   90.00
_cell.angle_beta   90.00
_cell.angle_gamma   90.00
#
_symmetry.space_group_name_H-M   'P 1'
#
loop_
_entity.id
_entity.type
_entity.pdbx_description
1 polymer ?
#
loop_
_entity_poly.entity_id
_entity_poly.type
_entity_poly.pdbx_seq_one_letter_code
_entity_poly.pdbx_strand_id
1 'polypeptide(L)' 'MTNRLRDLREDADLNQTQLAKILGMSQTGYSKYETGENDIPTQVLIKLSQFYKTSIDYILGVSNQRNPYQK' A
#
# COMPACT_ATOMS: atom_id res chain seq x y z
N MET A 1 -0.20 -8.78 -11.60
CA MET A 1 -1.36 -8.56 -10.75
C MET A 1 -1.30 -7.18 -10.14
N THR A 2 -2.37 -6.42 -10.23
CA THR A 2 -2.40 -5.08 -9.66
C THR A 2 -2.82 -5.17 -8.19
N ASN A 3 -2.21 -4.32 -7.38
CA ASN A 3 -2.58 -4.18 -5.98
C ASN A 3 -3.48 -2.94 -5.81
N ARG A 4 -3.89 -2.67 -4.57
CA ARG A 4 -4.78 -1.55 -4.28
C ARG A 4 -4.06 -0.33 -3.74
N LEU A 5 -2.74 -0.24 -3.90
CA LEU A 5 -1.97 0.87 -3.34
C LEU A 5 -2.41 2.21 -3.91
N ARG A 6 -2.60 2.28 -5.22
CA ARG A 6 -3.01 3.52 -5.87
C ARG A 6 -4.38 3.97 -5.37
N ASP A 7 -5.34 3.05 -5.29
CA ASP A 7 -6.68 3.39 -4.83
C ASP A 7 -6.67 3.90 -3.40
N LEU A 8 -5.92 3.22 -2.53
CA LEU A 8 -5.82 3.64 -1.13
C LEU A 8 -5.14 5.00 -1.02
N ARG A 9 -4.10 5.22 -1.82
CA ARG A 9 -3.38 6.49 -1.80
C ARG A 9 -4.28 7.64 -2.27
N GLU A 10 -5.00 7.43 -3.36
CA GLU A 10 -5.90 8.45 -3.90
C GLU A 10 -7.05 8.74 -2.94
N ASP A 11 -7.59 7.72 -2.30
CA ASP A 11 -8.64 7.89 -1.30
C ASP A 11 -8.17 8.72 -0.10
N ALA A 12 -6.87 8.67 0.20
CA ALA A 12 -6.28 9.45 1.29
C ALA A 12 -5.81 10.84 0.84
N ASP A 13 -6.06 11.20 -0.42
CA ASP A 13 -5.65 12.49 -0.99
C ASP A 13 -4.13 12.70 -0.94
N LEU A 14 -3.37 11.63 -1.16
CA LEU A 14 -1.91 11.68 -1.16
C LEU A 14 -1.37 11.46 -2.57
N ASN A 15 -0.29 12.15 -2.91
CA ASN A 15 0.46 11.82 -4.11
C ASN A 15 1.57 10.82 -3.77
N GLN A 16 2.24 10.28 -4.80
CA GLN A 16 3.27 9.26 -4.59
C GLN A 16 4.44 9.79 -3.75
N THR A 17 4.83 11.04 -3.98
CA THR A 17 5.95 11.64 -3.24
C THR A 17 5.63 11.75 -1.75
N GLN A 18 4.40 12.14 -1.42
CA GLN A 18 3.98 12.27 -0.02
C GLN A 18 3.99 10.91 0.68
N LEU A 19 3.42 9.90 0.04
CA LEU A 19 3.37 8.57 0.65
C LEU A 19 4.75 7.94 0.74
N ALA A 20 5.60 8.11 -0.27
CA ALA A 20 6.97 7.61 -0.23
C ALA A 20 7.72 8.22 0.96
N LYS A 21 7.51 9.50 1.21
CA LYS A 21 8.14 10.18 2.36
C LYS A 21 7.67 9.58 3.68
N ILE A 22 6.37 9.29 3.79
CA ILE A 22 5.82 8.65 4.99
C ILE A 22 6.48 7.28 5.20
N LEU A 23 6.73 6.55 4.13
CA LEU A 23 7.37 5.24 4.20
C LEU A 23 8.88 5.29 4.34
N GLY A 24 9.48 6.49 4.22
CA GLY A 24 10.93 6.66 4.32
C GLY A 24 11.68 6.16 3.09
N MET A 25 11.10 6.28 1.90
CA MET A 25 11.70 5.79 0.67
C MET A 25 11.53 6.80 -0.46
N SER A 26 12.19 6.53 -1.60
CA SER A 26 12.09 7.40 -2.77
C SER A 26 10.76 7.23 -3.48
N GLN A 27 10.31 8.28 -4.15
CA GLN A 27 9.09 8.24 -4.96
C GLN A 27 9.21 7.20 -6.08
N THR A 28 10.37 7.11 -6.71
CA THR A 28 10.60 6.14 -7.79
C THR A 28 10.46 4.70 -7.27
N GLY A 29 11.03 4.42 -6.09
CA GLY A 29 10.91 3.10 -5.49
C GLY A 29 9.48 2.75 -5.14
N TYR A 30 8.75 3.69 -4.57
CA TYR A 30 7.34 3.48 -4.24
C TYR A 30 6.49 3.26 -5.50
N SER A 31 6.76 4.06 -6.55
CA SER A 31 6.01 3.95 -7.81
C SER A 31 6.06 2.54 -8.38
N LYS A 32 7.19 1.87 -8.24
CA LYS A 32 7.35 0.49 -8.74
C LYS A 32 6.49 -0.51 -7.98
N TYR A 33 6.13 -0.20 -6.75
CA TYR A 33 5.17 -1.03 -6.02
C TYR A 33 3.76 -0.88 -6.61
N GLU A 34 3.36 0.34 -6.95
CA GLU A 34 2.01 0.56 -7.52
C GLU A 34 1.86 -0.09 -8.88
N THR A 35 2.92 -0.10 -9.69
CA THR A 35 2.88 -0.71 -11.01
C THR A 35 3.02 -2.23 -10.99
N GLY A 36 3.46 -2.79 -9.86
CA GLY A 36 3.74 -4.21 -9.75
C GLY A 36 5.11 -4.60 -10.30
N GLU A 37 5.92 -3.62 -10.70
CA GLU A 37 7.25 -3.89 -11.23
C GLU A 37 8.15 -4.52 -10.16
N ASN A 38 8.02 -4.09 -8.91
CA ASN A 38 8.71 -4.65 -7.76
C ASN A 38 7.72 -5.18 -6.76
N ASP A 39 8.06 -6.30 -6.13
CA ASP A 39 7.27 -6.84 -5.02
C ASP A 39 7.41 -5.92 -3.80
N ILE A 40 6.34 -5.84 -3.00
CA ILE A 40 6.33 -5.01 -1.81
C ILE A 40 6.94 -5.81 -0.66
N PRO A 41 8.05 -5.32 -0.05
CA PRO A 41 8.63 -6.02 1.09
C PRO A 41 7.64 -6.13 2.26
N THR A 42 7.79 -7.19 3.04
CA THR A 42 6.89 -7.45 4.17
C THR A 42 6.83 -6.26 5.12
N GLN A 43 7.97 -5.64 5.43
CA GLN A 43 8.00 -4.50 6.34
C GLN A 43 7.22 -3.30 5.80
N VAL A 44 7.27 -3.08 4.49
CA VAL A 44 6.50 -2.01 3.85
C VAL A 44 5.02 -2.33 3.89
N LEU A 45 4.65 -3.59 3.66
CA LEU A 45 3.25 -4.03 3.77
C LEU A 45 2.70 -3.79 5.17
N ILE A 46 3.49 -4.09 6.20
CA ILE A 46 3.07 -3.87 7.58
C ILE A 46 2.85 -2.37 7.83
N LYS A 47 3.77 -1.53 7.39
CA LYS A 47 3.61 -0.07 7.54
C LYS A 47 2.36 0.43 6.83
N LEU A 48 2.12 -0.04 5.62
CA LEU A 48 0.96 0.37 4.84
C LEU A 48 -0.34 -0.09 5.50
N SER A 49 -0.37 -1.32 6.02
CA SER A 49 -1.56 -1.83 6.69
C SER A 49 -1.88 -1.03 7.93
N GLN A 50 -0.86 -0.62 8.68
CA GLN A 50 -1.05 0.20 9.88
C GLN A 50 -1.48 1.62 9.51
N PHE A 51 -0.87 2.19 8.48
CA PHE A 51 -1.18 3.55 8.05
C PHE A 51 -2.62 3.66 7.54
N TYR A 52 -3.04 2.72 6.71
CA TYR A 52 -4.39 2.72 6.14
C TYR A 52 -5.42 2.01 7.02
N LYS A 53 -4.98 1.35 8.08
CA LYS A 53 -5.84 0.54 8.96
C LYS A 53 -6.63 -0.47 8.15
N THR A 54 -5.91 -1.20 7.31
CA THR A 54 -6.49 -2.18 6.42
C THR A 54 -5.63 -3.45 6.41
N SER A 55 -6.21 -4.56 5.96
CA SER A 55 -5.48 -5.82 5.93
C SER A 55 -4.45 -5.82 4.80
N ILE A 56 -3.37 -6.58 4.99
CA ILE A 56 -2.36 -6.78 3.94
C ILE A 56 -3.00 -7.50 2.76
N ASP A 57 -3.89 -8.46 3.01
CA ASP A 57 -4.58 -9.19 1.96
C ASP A 57 -5.41 -8.23 1.08
N TYR A 58 -6.05 -7.24 1.69
CA TYR A 58 -6.80 -6.24 0.94
C TYR A 58 -5.87 -5.41 0.07
N ILE A 59 -4.73 -4.99 0.62
CA ILE A 59 -3.73 -4.20 -0.12
C ILE A 59 -3.26 -4.98 -1.36
N LEU A 60 -3.02 -6.26 -1.21
CA LEU A 60 -2.53 -7.11 -2.28
C LEU A 60 -3.62 -7.55 -3.26
N GLY A 61 -4.88 -7.26 -2.96
CA GLY A 61 -5.98 -7.61 -3.84
C GLY A 61 -6.45 -9.05 -3.74
N VAL A 62 -6.00 -9.80 -2.72
CA VAL A 62 -6.40 -11.20 -2.55
C VAL A 62 -7.65 -11.34 -1.68
N SER A 63 -8.13 -10.25 -1.09
CA SER A 63 -9.32 -10.24 -0.25
C SER A 63 -10.07 -8.93 -0.43
N ASN A 64 -11.39 -8.96 -0.26
CA ASN A 64 -12.21 -7.76 -0.22
C ASN A 64 -12.44 -7.28 1.21
N GLN A 65 -11.90 -7.99 2.20
CA GLN A 65 -12.01 -7.63 3.61
C GLN A 65 -10.95 -6.58 3.94
N ARG A 66 -11.39 -5.35 4.10
CA ARG A 66 -10.49 -4.25 4.43
C ARG A 66 -10.07 -4.26 5.89
N ASN A 67 -10.95 -4.70 6.77
CA ASN A 67 -10.70 -4.71 8.20
C ASN A 67 -9.64 -5.77 8.56
N PRO A 68 -8.48 -5.36 9.15
CA PRO A 68 -7.40 -6.31 9.45
C PRO A 68 -7.74 -7.28 10.58
N TYR A 69 -8.76 -6.98 11.37
CA TYR A 69 -9.13 -7.80 12.53
C TYR A 69 -10.48 -8.46 12.30
N GLN A 70 -10.71 -8.90 11.10
CA GLN A 70 -11.94 -9.58 10.73
C GLN A 70 -12.12 -10.85 11.55
N LYS A 71 -13.29 -11.02 12.09
CA LYS A 71 -13.66 -12.23 12.84
C LYS A 71 -14.86 -12.90 12.23
#